data_6474eabe86b8b44dcf532099269b6e53
#
_entry.id   6474eabe86b8b44dcf532099269b6e53
#
_cell.length_a   1.000
_cell.length_b   1.000
_cell.length_c   1.000
_cell.angle_alpha   90.00
_cell.angle_beta   90.00
_cell.angle_gamma   90.00
#
_symmetry.space_group_name_H-M   'P 1'
#
loop_
_entity.id
_entity.type
_entity.pdbx_description
1 polymer ?
#
loop_
_entity_poly.entity_id
_entity_poly.type
_entity_poly.pdbx_seq_one_letter_code
_entity_poly.pdbx_strand_id
1 'polypeptide(L)'
;MDSNHKGHEYVVYVGTYTDKNDPEDPASKSEGIYSFKTDSLTGAFTPISTTTNIKNPTFITIDDNQDYLYSVTETGMESDNSTGNIYSYKIDKHTARLDFVNTQPTNGLGPCYISINSK
;
A
#
# COMPACT_ATOMS: atom_id res chain seq x y z
N MET A 1 6.88 -35.56 -11.46
CA MET A 1 6.54 -34.68 -10.33
C MET A 1 7.79 -33.92 -9.91
N ASP A 2 7.65 -32.70 -9.77
CA ASP A 2 8.75 -31.89 -9.30
C ASP A 2 8.62 -31.65 -7.80
N SER A 3 9.16 -32.59 -6.99
CA SER A 3 9.23 -32.42 -5.56
C SER A 3 10.19 -31.32 -5.14
N ASN A 4 10.94 -30.79 -6.12
CA ASN A 4 11.94 -29.78 -5.89
C ASN A 4 11.51 -28.41 -6.40
N HIS A 5 10.20 -28.24 -6.62
CA HIS A 5 9.68 -26.93 -6.94
C HIS A 5 10.07 -25.96 -5.84
N LYS A 6 10.94 -25.03 -6.16
CA LYS A 6 11.48 -24.06 -5.21
C LYS A 6 10.99 -22.67 -5.49
N GLY A 7 9.80 -22.58 -6.04
CA GLY A 7 9.18 -21.31 -6.19
C GLY A 7 9.00 -20.64 -4.83
N HIS A 8 9.27 -19.36 -4.77
CA HIS A 8 9.04 -18.57 -3.58
C HIS A 8 7.72 -17.83 -3.74
N GLU A 9 6.92 -17.86 -2.70
CA GLU A 9 5.73 -17.04 -2.64
C GLU A 9 6.10 -15.69 -2.03
N TYR A 10 5.72 -14.63 -2.71
CA TYR A 10 5.87 -13.28 -2.22
C TYR A 10 4.50 -12.65 -2.09
N VAL A 11 4.38 -11.73 -1.16
CA VAL A 11 3.23 -10.84 -1.10
C VAL A 11 3.65 -9.49 -1.65
N VAL A 12 2.87 -8.97 -2.57
CA VAL A 12 3.11 -7.67 -3.18
C VAL A 12 2.00 -6.74 -2.77
N TYR A 13 2.38 -5.57 -2.27
CA TYR A 13 1.44 -4.50 -1.93
C TYR A 13 1.59 -3.37 -2.94
N VAL A 14 0.47 -2.91 -3.48
CA VAL A 14 0.45 -1.88 -4.51
C VAL A 14 -0.37 -0.70 -4.01
N GLY A 15 0.28 0.44 -3.85
CA GLY A 15 -0.41 1.70 -3.56
C GLY A 15 -0.93 2.33 -4.84
N THR A 16 -2.03 3.06 -4.73
CA THR A 16 -2.70 3.61 -5.90
C THR A 16 -3.20 5.03 -5.66
N TYR A 17 -3.55 5.71 -6.75
CA TYR A 17 -4.34 6.92 -6.67
C TYR A 17 -5.81 6.53 -6.54
N THR A 18 -6.49 7.09 -5.56
CA THR A 18 -7.91 6.81 -5.32
C THR A 18 -8.79 8.01 -5.60
N ASP A 19 -8.22 9.13 -5.99
CA ASP A 19 -8.97 10.35 -6.23
C ASP A 19 -9.82 10.20 -7.49
N LYS A 20 -11.11 10.35 -7.33
CA LYS A 20 -12.09 10.11 -8.39
C LYS A 20 -12.55 11.39 -9.08
N ASN A 21 -11.68 12.40 -9.11
CA ASN A 21 -12.03 13.68 -9.72
C ASN A 21 -12.11 13.62 -11.25
N ASP A 22 -11.55 12.61 -11.87
CA ASP A 22 -11.67 12.41 -13.30
C ASP A 22 -12.44 11.14 -13.59
N PRO A 23 -13.74 11.22 -13.86
CA PRO A 23 -14.56 10.03 -14.12
C PRO A 23 -14.18 9.32 -15.42
N GLU A 24 -13.43 9.95 -16.30
CA GLU A 24 -12.98 9.32 -17.54
C GLU A 24 -11.65 8.59 -17.39
N ASP A 25 -10.92 8.83 -16.30
CA ASP A 25 -9.64 8.17 -16.05
C ASP A 25 -9.87 6.86 -15.32
N PRO A 26 -9.54 5.70 -15.94
CA PRO A 26 -9.68 4.40 -15.25
C PRO A 26 -8.90 4.32 -13.95
N ALA A 27 -7.78 5.03 -13.83
CA ALA A 27 -6.98 5.05 -12.61
C ALA A 27 -7.74 5.64 -11.43
N SER A 28 -8.71 6.50 -11.68
CA SER A 28 -9.52 7.11 -10.61
C SER A 28 -10.46 6.12 -9.92
N LYS A 29 -10.53 4.89 -10.41
CA LYS A 29 -11.39 3.85 -9.85
C LYS A 29 -10.69 2.96 -8.84
N SER A 30 -9.40 3.17 -8.61
CA SER A 30 -8.66 2.41 -7.61
C SER A 30 -9.16 2.73 -6.21
N GLU A 31 -9.12 1.74 -5.32
CA GLU A 31 -9.79 1.83 -4.03
C GLU A 31 -8.85 1.96 -2.84
N GLY A 32 -7.54 1.76 -3.04
CA GLY A 32 -6.58 1.88 -1.94
C GLY A 32 -5.32 1.08 -2.19
N ILE A 33 -4.95 0.29 -1.19
CA ILE A 33 -3.77 -0.57 -1.24
C ILE A 33 -4.22 -1.99 -1.58
N TYR A 34 -3.73 -2.51 -2.68
CA TYR A 34 -4.04 -3.87 -3.13
C TYR A 34 -2.92 -4.80 -2.70
N SER A 35 -3.27 -6.01 -2.29
CA SER A 35 -2.28 -7.04 -2.01
C SER A 35 -2.52 -8.27 -2.86
N PHE A 36 -1.41 -8.87 -3.29
CA PHE A 36 -1.42 -10.04 -4.15
C PHE A 36 -0.38 -11.04 -3.65
N LYS A 37 -0.71 -12.32 -3.80
CA LYS A 37 0.28 -13.37 -3.66
C LYS A 37 0.86 -13.65 -5.05
N THR A 38 2.18 -13.75 -5.15
CA THR A 38 2.84 -14.07 -6.41
C THR A 38 3.78 -15.23 -6.24
N ASP A 39 3.90 -16.04 -7.29
CA ASP A 39 4.83 -17.15 -7.36
C ASP A 39 5.99 -16.74 -8.27
N SER A 40 7.22 -16.85 -7.75
CA SER A 40 8.41 -16.44 -8.50
C SER A 40 8.69 -17.29 -9.71
N LEU A 41 8.21 -18.54 -9.75
CA LEU A 41 8.43 -19.41 -10.90
C LEU A 41 7.46 -19.14 -12.03
N THR A 42 6.19 -18.94 -11.71
CA THR A 42 5.15 -18.79 -12.74
C THR A 42 4.84 -17.34 -13.05
N GLY A 43 5.18 -16.41 -12.15
CA GLY A 43 4.81 -15.01 -12.26
C GLY A 43 3.33 -14.75 -12.05
N ALA A 44 2.59 -15.74 -11.58
CA ALA A 44 1.16 -15.57 -11.37
C ALA A 44 0.88 -14.67 -10.17
N PHE A 45 -0.15 -13.83 -10.29
CA PHE A 45 -0.63 -12.98 -9.21
C PHE A 45 -2.01 -13.42 -8.80
N THR A 46 -2.20 -13.64 -7.51
CA THR A 46 -3.50 -14.01 -6.94
C THR A 46 -3.92 -12.91 -5.96
N PRO A 47 -5.07 -12.26 -6.16
CA PRO A 47 -5.51 -11.21 -5.24
C PRO A 47 -5.74 -11.75 -3.84
N ILE A 48 -5.32 -10.99 -2.83
CA ILE A 48 -5.54 -11.34 -1.42
C ILE A 48 -6.58 -10.40 -0.83
N SER A 49 -6.32 -9.09 -0.88
CA SER A 49 -7.18 -8.11 -0.23
C SER A 49 -7.01 -6.73 -0.82
N THR A 50 -7.96 -5.87 -0.51
CA THR A 50 -7.89 -4.44 -0.81
C THR A 50 -8.10 -3.70 0.49
N THR A 51 -7.16 -2.81 0.84
CA THR A 51 -7.27 -1.95 1.99
C THR A 51 -7.82 -0.61 1.52
N THR A 52 -9.01 -0.27 2.02
CA THR A 52 -9.74 0.94 1.63
C THR A 52 -9.65 1.99 2.74
N ASN A 53 -10.41 3.08 2.61
CA ASN A 53 -10.44 4.18 3.58
C ASN A 53 -9.10 4.89 3.73
N ILE A 54 -8.33 4.93 2.66
CA ILE A 54 -7.11 5.70 2.57
C ILE A 54 -7.09 6.40 1.22
N LYS A 55 -6.79 7.70 1.23
CA LYS A 55 -6.80 8.51 0.01
C LYS A 55 -5.41 8.59 -0.59
N ASN A 56 -5.29 8.22 -1.86
CA ASN A 56 -4.05 8.32 -2.63
C ASN A 56 -2.83 7.75 -1.91
N PRO A 57 -2.87 6.46 -1.49
CA PRO A 57 -1.70 5.82 -0.86
C PRO A 57 -0.67 5.45 -1.94
N THR A 58 -0.03 6.46 -2.50
CA THR A 58 0.78 6.29 -3.71
C THR A 58 2.18 5.80 -3.44
N PHE A 59 2.65 5.92 -2.21
CA PHE A 59 3.95 5.37 -1.82
C PHE A 59 3.85 4.65 -0.50
N ILE A 60 4.37 3.43 -0.47
CA ILE A 60 4.34 2.57 0.71
C ILE A 60 5.73 2.02 0.99
N THR A 61 5.96 1.68 2.26
CA THR A 61 7.19 1.01 2.67
C THR A 61 6.86 0.01 3.77
N ILE A 62 7.68 -1.03 3.89
CA ILE A 62 7.50 -2.10 4.87
C ILE A 62 8.76 -2.17 5.71
N ASP A 63 8.61 -2.37 7.02
CA ASP A 63 9.76 -2.50 7.90
C ASP A 63 10.53 -3.80 7.65
N ASP A 64 11.76 -3.87 8.15
CA ASP A 64 12.66 -5.00 7.90
C ASP A 64 12.10 -6.33 8.40
N ASN A 65 11.34 -6.29 9.48
CA ASN A 65 10.73 -7.49 10.06
C ASN A 65 9.43 -7.86 9.38
N GLN A 66 8.94 -7.03 8.44
CA GLN A 66 7.68 -7.24 7.75
C GLN A 66 6.48 -7.32 8.68
N ASP A 67 6.55 -6.56 9.79
CA ASP A 67 5.46 -6.46 10.74
C ASP A 67 4.49 -5.32 10.42
N TYR A 68 5.00 -4.25 9.84
CA TYR A 68 4.23 -3.03 9.59
C TYR A 68 4.44 -2.52 8.18
N LEU A 69 3.37 -2.00 7.61
CA LEU A 69 3.39 -1.25 6.37
C LEU A 69 3.00 0.19 6.65
N TYR A 70 3.73 1.12 6.08
CA TYR A 70 3.47 2.55 6.19
C TYR A 70 3.19 3.12 4.82
N SER A 71 2.20 4.00 4.76
CA SER A 71 1.84 4.67 3.51
C SER A 71 1.71 6.16 3.74
N VAL A 72 2.20 6.94 2.80
CA VAL A 72 1.86 8.36 2.76
C VAL A 72 0.68 8.56 1.82
N THR A 73 -0.18 9.51 2.18
CA THR A 73 -1.28 9.91 1.31
C THR A 73 -0.86 11.15 0.52
N GLU A 74 -0.84 11.04 -0.79
CA GLU A 74 -0.45 12.15 -1.67
C GLU A 74 -1.63 13.11 -1.82
N THR A 75 -1.89 13.85 -0.74
CA THR A 75 -3.02 14.78 -0.64
C THR A 75 -2.53 16.14 -0.18
N GLY A 76 -3.44 17.10 -0.11
CA GLY A 76 -3.11 18.44 0.31
C GLY A 76 -2.65 19.36 -0.80
N MET A 77 -2.66 18.90 -2.03
CA MET A 77 -2.31 19.70 -3.20
C MET A 77 -3.47 20.57 -3.68
N GLU A 78 -4.62 20.39 -3.08
CA GLU A 78 -5.84 21.10 -3.42
C GLU A 78 -6.09 22.24 -2.44
N SER A 79 -7.10 23.04 -2.71
CA SER A 79 -7.40 24.24 -1.95
C SER A 79 -8.09 24.01 -0.61
N ASP A 80 -8.15 22.77 -0.16
CA ASP A 80 -8.84 22.43 1.09
C ASP A 80 -7.98 22.64 2.34
N ASN A 81 -6.74 23.09 2.18
CA ASN A 81 -5.78 23.33 3.25
C ASN A 81 -5.43 22.07 4.07
N SER A 82 -5.80 20.89 3.60
CA SER A 82 -5.38 19.67 4.27
C SER A 82 -3.93 19.35 3.94
N THR A 83 -3.26 18.65 4.84
CA THR A 83 -1.93 18.13 4.58
C THR A 83 -2.01 16.63 4.36
N GLY A 84 -0.95 16.04 3.80
CA GLY A 84 -0.86 14.60 3.68
C GLY A 84 -0.70 13.93 5.04
N ASN A 85 -0.91 12.65 5.08
CA ASN A 85 -0.85 11.85 6.30
C ASN A 85 0.01 10.62 6.10
N ILE A 86 0.52 10.10 7.21
CA ILE A 86 1.15 8.79 7.25
C ILE A 86 0.16 7.83 7.89
N TYR A 87 -0.11 6.73 7.21
CA TYR A 87 -0.95 5.65 7.72
C TYR A 87 -0.07 4.47 8.08
N SER A 88 -0.33 3.89 9.26
CA SER A 88 0.39 2.72 9.75
C SER A 88 -0.55 1.54 9.82
N TYR A 89 -0.11 0.42 9.28
CA TYR A 89 -0.87 -0.82 9.29
C TYR A 89 0.01 -1.94 9.83
N LYS A 90 -0.60 -2.83 10.61
CA LYS A 90 0.06 -4.08 10.99
C LYS A 90 -0.23 -5.12 9.93
N ILE A 91 0.80 -5.85 9.54
CA ILE A 91 0.66 -6.93 8.55
C ILE A 91 0.33 -8.22 9.30
N ASP A 92 -0.81 -8.82 8.94
CA ASP A 92 -1.13 -10.16 9.41
C ASP A 92 -0.30 -11.15 8.60
N LYS A 93 0.63 -11.85 9.27
CA LYS A 93 1.57 -12.72 8.56
C LYS A 93 0.93 -14.00 8.04
N HIS A 94 -0.25 -14.35 8.47
CA HIS A 94 -0.98 -15.51 7.96
C HIS A 94 -1.79 -15.16 6.72
N THR A 95 -2.43 -14.00 6.71
CA THR A 95 -3.36 -13.63 5.65
C THR A 95 -2.80 -12.56 4.73
N ALA A 96 -1.73 -11.88 5.14
CA ALA A 96 -1.16 -10.71 4.46
C ALA A 96 -2.09 -9.49 4.44
N ARG A 97 -3.19 -9.54 5.18
CA ARG A 97 -4.11 -8.41 5.30
C ARG A 97 -3.49 -7.32 6.17
N LEU A 98 -3.92 -6.09 5.91
CA LEU A 98 -3.46 -4.93 6.65
C LEU A 98 -4.50 -4.51 7.67
N ASP A 99 -4.07 -4.41 8.93
CA ASP A 99 -4.91 -3.93 10.03
C ASP A 99 -4.49 -2.50 10.37
N PHE A 100 -5.43 -1.58 10.32
CA PHE A 100 -5.15 -0.16 10.60
C PHE A 100 -4.69 0.01 12.06
N VAL A 101 -3.60 0.74 12.24
CA VAL A 101 -3.05 1.04 13.56
C VAL A 101 -3.24 2.52 13.89
N ASN A 102 -2.75 3.41 13.03
CA ASN A 102 -2.69 4.82 13.35
C ASN A 102 -2.51 5.66 12.09
N THR A 103 -2.83 6.94 12.22
CA THR A 103 -2.52 7.93 11.18
C THR A 103 -1.97 9.18 11.85
N GLN A 104 -1.01 9.82 11.19
CA GLN A 104 -0.38 11.05 11.67
C GLN A 104 -0.24 12.02 10.51
N PRO A 105 -0.42 13.33 10.74
CA PRO A 105 -0.20 14.31 9.69
C PRO A 105 1.29 14.44 9.39
N THR A 106 1.59 14.68 8.11
CA THR A 106 2.98 14.94 7.68
C THR A 106 3.37 16.40 7.85
N ASN A 107 2.37 17.27 8.01
CA ASN A 107 2.52 18.72 8.04
C ASN A 107 3.06 19.28 6.71
N GLY A 108 2.83 18.54 5.62
CA GLY A 108 3.24 18.94 4.28
C GLY A 108 2.20 18.61 3.25
N LEU A 109 2.36 19.15 2.06
CA LEU A 109 1.44 18.95 0.95
C LEU A 109 1.99 17.87 0.01
N GLY A 110 1.11 16.96 -0.43
CA GLY A 110 1.42 15.99 -1.46
C GLY A 110 2.64 15.10 -1.18
N PRO A 111 2.78 14.52 0.05
CA PRO A 111 3.93 13.66 0.29
C PRO A 111 3.89 12.46 -0.66
N CYS A 112 5.02 12.14 -1.26
CA CYS A 112 5.11 11.08 -2.27
C CYS A 112 6.27 10.12 -2.01
N TYR A 113 6.89 10.18 -0.83
CA TYR A 113 7.97 9.28 -0.48
C TYR A 113 8.04 9.10 1.04
N ILE A 114 8.34 7.87 1.45
CA ILE A 114 8.55 7.54 2.86
C ILE A 114 9.65 6.48 2.94
N SER A 115 10.50 6.59 3.94
CA SER A 115 11.51 5.57 4.21
C SER A 115 11.59 5.31 5.70
N ILE A 116 12.11 4.14 6.05
CA ILE A 116 12.26 3.72 7.43
C ILE A 116 13.74 3.67 7.77
N ASN A 117 14.09 4.29 8.89
CA ASN A 117 15.45 4.24 9.42
C ASN A 117 15.43 3.38 10.67
N SER A 118 16.12 2.25 10.61
CA SER A 118 16.20 1.33 11.75
C SER A 118 17.32 1.79 12.69
N LYS A 119 16.94 2.38 13.77
CA LYS A 119 17.89 2.73 14.84
C LYS A 119 17.64 1.90 16.07
#